data_c614b965c844b1a47ee4b228df59d835
#
_entry.id   c614b965c844b1a47ee4b228df59d835
#
_cell.length_a   1.000
_cell.length_b   1.000
_cell.length_c   1.000
_cell.angle_alpha   90.00
_cell.angle_beta   90.00
_cell.angle_gamma   90.00
#
_symmetry.space_group_name_H-M   'P 1'
#
loop_
_entity.id
_entity.type
_entity.pdbx_description
1 polymer ?
#
loop_
_entity_poly.entity_id
_entity_poly.type
_entity_poly.pdbx_seq_one_letter_code
_entity_poly.pdbx_strand_id
1 'polypeptide(L)'
;ERFVLETASGEYHVDGAGATLCERMELDVASGSVSVSQMSVTDLELSLASGNVAYEGSIAKTLHIDQASGEFYFGPCSSAPETISGSLASGHIVLVLPADTALTAQVDKTSGNFTNDFADSAGDPSHSCELSFNIISGNLEVLSAE
;
A
#
# COMPACT_ATOMS: atom_id res chain seq x y z
N GLU A 1 16.00 5.69 11.15
CA GLU A 1 16.51 4.56 10.38
C GLU A 1 15.81 4.44 9.04
N ARG A 2 16.54 3.97 8.07
CA ARG A 2 16.05 3.89 6.72
C ARG A 2 16.35 2.49 6.18
N PHE A 3 15.34 1.87 5.60
CA PHE A 3 15.47 0.55 5.01
C PHE A 3 15.26 0.67 3.51
N VAL A 4 16.21 0.18 2.72
CA VAL A 4 16.12 0.23 1.27
C VAL A 4 16.30 -1.18 0.73
N LEU A 5 15.35 -1.65 -0.06
CA LEU A 5 15.42 -2.94 -0.72
C LEU A 5 15.26 -2.74 -2.21
N GLU A 6 16.26 -3.16 -2.96
CA GLU A 6 16.22 -3.12 -4.42
C GLU A 6 16.39 -4.53 -4.94
N THR A 7 15.46 -4.96 -5.77
CA THR A 7 15.58 -6.28 -6.37
C THR A 7 15.27 -6.23 -7.85
N ALA A 8 16.15 -6.83 -8.64
CA ALA A 8 15.90 -6.98 -10.06
C ALA A 8 15.03 -8.20 -10.33
N SER A 9 15.26 -9.29 -9.61
CA SER A 9 14.45 -10.49 -9.76
C SER A 9 14.68 -11.37 -8.53
N GLY A 10 13.82 -12.36 -8.36
CA GLY A 10 13.95 -13.30 -7.27
C GLY A 10 12.88 -13.12 -6.23
N GLU A 11 13.02 -13.81 -5.10
CA GLU A 11 12.08 -13.74 -3.99
C GLU A 11 12.79 -13.24 -2.74
N TYR A 12 12.15 -12.30 -2.06
CA TYR A 12 12.67 -11.74 -0.83
C TYR A 12 11.63 -11.79 0.26
N HIS A 13 12.05 -12.10 1.47
CA HIS A 13 11.19 -12.06 2.65
C HIS A 13 11.81 -11.14 3.67
N VAL A 14 11.02 -10.19 4.13
CA VAL A 14 11.43 -9.26 5.18
C VAL A 14 10.50 -9.47 6.36
N ASP A 15 11.08 -9.82 7.50
CA ASP A 15 10.30 -10.09 8.70
C ASP A 15 10.82 -9.17 9.81
N GLY A 16 9.99 -8.23 10.21
CA GLY A 16 10.36 -7.27 11.24
C GLY A 16 10.25 -7.80 12.66
N ALA A 17 9.68 -8.99 12.81
CA ALA A 17 9.51 -9.63 14.13
C ALA A 17 8.81 -8.72 15.15
N GLY A 18 8.06 -7.75 14.68
CA GLY A 18 7.28 -6.88 15.54
C GLY A 18 8.05 -5.94 16.42
N ALA A 19 9.35 -5.85 16.25
CA ALA A 19 10.20 -5.12 17.19
C ALA A 19 10.81 -3.85 16.64
N THR A 20 10.83 -3.69 15.33
CA THR A 20 11.59 -2.59 14.75
C THR A 20 10.67 -1.55 14.16
N LEU A 21 10.89 -0.30 14.53
CA LEU A 21 10.23 0.82 13.90
C LEU A 21 11.21 1.45 12.91
N CYS A 22 10.81 1.49 11.66
CA CYS A 22 11.62 2.06 10.60
C CYS A 22 11.01 3.40 10.20
N GLU A 23 11.82 4.44 10.15
CA GLU A 23 11.28 5.75 9.77
C GLU A 23 10.92 5.77 8.30
N ARG A 24 11.72 5.15 7.46
CA ARG A 24 11.47 5.18 6.04
C ARG A 24 11.87 3.86 5.41
N MET A 25 10.98 3.32 4.60
CA MET A 25 11.25 2.09 3.89
C MET A 25 11.04 2.34 2.40
N GLU A 26 12.04 1.96 1.61
CA GLU A 26 11.95 2.08 0.16
C GLU A 26 12.08 0.70 -0.46
N LEU A 27 11.11 0.34 -1.27
CA LEU A 27 11.12 -0.93 -1.99
C LEU A 27 11.14 -0.63 -3.48
N ASP A 28 12.12 -1.17 -4.17
CA ASP A 28 12.25 -0.99 -5.60
C ASP A 28 12.33 -2.38 -6.22
N VAL A 29 11.26 -2.80 -6.87
CA VAL A 29 11.14 -4.14 -7.42
C VAL A 29 10.99 -4.05 -8.93
N ALA A 30 11.99 -4.53 -9.65
CA ALA A 30 11.90 -4.60 -11.11
C ALA A 30 11.05 -5.80 -11.50
N SER A 31 11.33 -6.97 -10.98
CA SER A 31 10.50 -8.15 -11.16
C SER A 31 10.78 -9.08 -9.99
N GLY A 32 9.94 -10.09 -9.82
CA GLY A 32 10.09 -11.00 -8.72
C GLY A 32 9.03 -10.80 -7.66
N SER A 33 9.28 -11.32 -6.46
CA SER A 33 8.31 -11.27 -5.36
C SER A 33 8.96 -10.78 -4.09
N VAL A 34 8.27 -9.90 -3.38
CA VAL A 34 8.72 -9.41 -2.08
C VAL A 34 7.59 -9.59 -1.08
N SER A 35 7.91 -10.18 0.07
CA SER A 35 6.98 -10.32 1.18
C SER A 35 7.54 -9.58 2.38
N VAL A 36 6.77 -8.68 2.94
CA VAL A 36 7.14 -7.94 4.15
C VAL A 36 6.09 -8.25 5.20
N SER A 37 6.54 -8.67 6.38
CA SER A 37 5.62 -8.97 7.46
C SER A 37 6.12 -8.39 8.77
N GLN A 38 5.18 -8.06 9.64
CA GLN A 38 5.44 -7.60 11.00
C GLN A 38 6.37 -6.38 11.06
N MET A 39 6.21 -5.47 10.10
CA MET A 39 7.00 -4.25 10.07
C MET A 39 6.15 -3.06 10.49
N SER A 40 6.79 -2.10 11.15
CA SER A 40 6.17 -0.82 11.44
C SER A 40 7.01 0.26 10.80
N VAL A 41 6.41 1.04 9.93
CA VAL A 41 7.11 2.03 9.13
C VAL A 41 6.36 3.35 9.21
N THR A 42 7.10 4.45 9.30
CA THR A 42 6.46 5.75 9.24
C THR A 42 6.11 6.13 7.81
N ASP A 43 7.08 6.02 6.91
CA ASP A 43 6.89 6.31 5.48
C ASP A 43 7.30 5.10 4.65
N LEU A 44 6.44 4.67 3.74
CA LEU A 44 6.76 3.59 2.83
C LEU A 44 6.67 4.09 1.40
N GLU A 45 7.75 3.90 0.65
CA GLU A 45 7.77 4.16 -0.78
C GLU A 45 7.96 2.85 -1.52
N LEU A 46 7.06 2.57 -2.44
CA LEU A 46 7.11 1.36 -3.23
C LEU A 46 7.17 1.71 -4.70
N SER A 47 8.15 1.18 -5.38
CA SER A 47 8.26 1.31 -6.83
C SER A 47 8.28 -0.08 -7.42
N LEU A 48 7.27 -0.41 -8.22
CA LEU A 48 7.09 -1.76 -8.73
C LEU A 48 6.94 -1.72 -10.24
N ALA A 49 7.94 -2.24 -10.94
CA ALA A 49 7.85 -2.32 -12.40
C ALA A 49 6.99 -3.51 -12.80
N SER A 50 7.29 -4.69 -12.30
CA SER A 50 6.46 -5.87 -12.47
C SER A 50 6.77 -6.81 -11.33
N GLY A 51 5.92 -7.80 -11.12
CA GLY A 51 6.11 -8.73 -10.02
C GLY A 51 5.04 -8.59 -8.98
N ASN A 52 5.31 -9.12 -7.78
CA ASN A 52 4.33 -9.14 -6.70
C ASN A 52 4.94 -8.64 -5.41
N VAL A 53 4.19 -7.82 -4.69
CA VAL A 53 4.62 -7.37 -3.37
C VAL A 53 3.46 -7.59 -2.40
N ALA A 54 3.76 -8.18 -1.27
CA ALA A 54 2.80 -8.35 -0.18
C ALA A 54 3.36 -7.68 1.07
N TYR A 55 2.61 -6.78 1.64
CA TYR A 55 3.01 -6.05 2.83
C TYR A 55 2.00 -6.28 3.93
N GLU A 56 2.48 -6.76 5.06
CA GLU A 56 1.66 -6.93 6.27
C GLU A 56 2.34 -6.18 7.40
N GLY A 57 1.64 -5.21 7.94
CA GLY A 57 2.21 -4.43 9.01
C GLY A 57 1.50 -3.11 9.15
N SER A 58 2.18 -2.13 9.76
CA SER A 58 1.59 -0.83 10.02
C SER A 58 2.39 0.26 9.34
N ILE A 59 1.69 1.26 8.85
CA ILE A 59 2.31 2.46 8.31
C ILE A 59 1.67 3.63 9.05
N ALA A 60 2.53 4.48 9.62
CA ALA A 60 2.03 5.54 10.50
C ALA A 60 1.61 6.79 9.72
N LYS A 61 2.31 7.13 8.65
CA LYS A 61 2.05 8.39 7.97
C LYS A 61 1.75 8.24 6.49
N THR A 62 2.73 7.81 5.69
CA THR A 62 2.62 7.93 4.25
C THR A 62 2.90 6.61 3.57
N LEU A 63 2.03 6.25 2.66
CA LEU A 63 2.24 5.14 1.74
C LEU A 63 2.24 5.68 0.33
N HIS A 64 3.35 5.52 -0.37
CA HIS A 64 3.47 5.96 -1.75
C HIS A 64 3.76 4.77 -2.63
N ILE A 65 2.92 4.57 -3.66
CA ILE A 65 3.02 3.42 -4.54
C ILE A 65 3.13 3.92 -5.97
N ASP A 66 4.15 3.46 -6.67
CA ASP A 66 4.32 3.76 -8.08
C ASP A 66 4.45 2.42 -8.80
N GLN A 67 3.38 1.99 -9.46
CA GLN A 67 3.30 0.65 -10.01
C GLN A 67 3.03 0.69 -11.50
N ALA A 68 3.94 0.11 -12.28
CA ALA A 68 3.71 -0.02 -13.70
C ALA A 68 2.83 -1.23 -13.99
N SER A 69 3.16 -2.40 -13.45
CA SER A 69 2.33 -3.59 -13.60
C SER A 69 2.62 -4.54 -12.45
N GLY A 70 1.87 -5.62 -12.36
CA GLY A 70 2.05 -6.58 -11.30
C GLY A 70 0.97 -6.47 -10.24
N GLU A 71 1.24 -7.03 -9.06
CA GLU A 71 0.27 -7.03 -7.97
C GLU A 71 0.90 -6.52 -6.69
N PHE A 72 0.16 -5.69 -5.99
CA PHE A 72 0.56 -5.23 -4.66
C PHE A 72 -0.58 -5.50 -3.69
N TYR A 73 -0.26 -6.15 -2.59
CA TYR A 73 -1.21 -6.45 -1.54
C TYR A 73 -0.73 -5.79 -0.25
N PHE A 74 -1.55 -4.93 0.30
CA PHE A 74 -1.29 -4.29 1.58
C PHE A 74 -2.36 -4.77 2.53
N GLY A 75 -2.01 -5.65 3.38
CA GLY A 75 -3.03 -6.29 4.16
C GLY A 75 -2.79 -6.27 5.57
N PRO A 76 -3.71 -6.91 6.32
CA PRO A 76 -4.46 -6.12 7.30
C PRO A 76 -3.50 -5.50 8.29
N CYS A 77 -3.73 -4.24 8.60
CA CYS A 77 -2.86 -3.51 9.52
C CYS A 77 -3.67 -3.04 10.70
N SER A 78 -2.96 -2.75 11.79
CA SER A 78 -3.62 -2.27 13.00
C SER A 78 -3.98 -0.80 12.91
N SER A 79 -3.36 -0.07 11.99
CA SER A 79 -3.71 1.32 11.79
C SER A 79 -3.47 1.67 10.34
N ALA A 80 -4.27 2.59 9.82
CA ALA A 80 -4.12 3.06 8.46
C ALA A 80 -3.13 4.21 8.41
N PRO A 81 -2.41 4.38 7.29
CA PRO A 81 -1.57 5.56 7.12
C PRO A 81 -2.43 6.82 7.01
N GLU A 82 -1.82 7.96 7.26
CA GLU A 82 -2.53 9.22 7.11
C GLU A 82 -2.77 9.55 5.64
N THR A 83 -1.82 9.20 4.78
CA THR A 83 -1.92 9.52 3.37
C THR A 83 -1.46 8.32 2.54
N ILE A 84 -2.27 7.96 1.55
CA ILE A 84 -1.89 6.97 0.56
C ILE A 84 -1.94 7.66 -0.80
N SER A 85 -0.82 7.62 -1.51
CA SER A 85 -0.78 8.25 -2.82
C SER A 85 0.00 7.37 -3.78
N GLY A 86 -0.27 7.57 -5.07
CA GLY A 86 0.48 6.81 -6.02
C GLY A 86 -0.14 6.82 -7.40
N SER A 87 0.43 5.99 -8.26
CA SER A 87 -0.07 5.83 -9.60
C SER A 87 0.02 4.36 -10.00
N LEU A 88 -0.92 3.96 -10.83
CA LEU A 88 -1.03 2.60 -11.31
C LEU A 88 -1.23 2.63 -12.81
N ALA A 89 -0.23 2.17 -13.55
CA ALA A 89 -0.35 2.11 -15.00
C ALA A 89 -1.22 0.92 -15.40
N SER A 90 -0.88 -0.26 -14.93
CA SER A 90 -1.70 -1.46 -15.11
C SER A 90 -1.37 -2.39 -13.96
N GLY A 91 -2.20 -3.39 -13.77
CA GLY A 91 -1.98 -4.33 -12.69
C GLY A 91 -3.09 -4.26 -11.65
N HIS A 92 -2.77 -4.66 -10.44
CA HIS A 92 -3.76 -4.83 -9.39
C HIS A 92 -3.18 -4.39 -8.05
N ILE A 93 -3.92 -3.58 -7.32
CA ILE A 93 -3.55 -3.17 -5.97
C ILE A 93 -4.71 -3.47 -5.05
N VAL A 94 -4.42 -4.14 -3.94
CA VAL A 94 -5.41 -4.41 -2.89
C VAL A 94 -4.92 -3.80 -1.60
N LEU A 95 -5.73 -2.93 -1.03
CA LEU A 95 -5.43 -2.29 0.25
C LEU A 95 -6.50 -2.72 1.26
N VAL A 96 -6.06 -3.28 2.38
CA VAL A 96 -6.97 -3.69 3.45
C VAL A 96 -6.69 -2.80 4.65
N LEU A 97 -7.67 -1.98 5.00
CA LEU A 97 -7.52 -0.97 6.04
C LEU A 97 -8.47 -1.27 7.19
N PRO A 98 -8.18 -0.76 8.40
CA PRO A 98 -9.09 -0.97 9.53
C PRO A 98 -10.48 -0.41 9.25
N ALA A 99 -11.48 -1.08 9.78
CA ALA A 99 -12.86 -0.73 9.49
C ALA A 99 -13.26 0.64 10.02
N ASP A 100 -12.56 1.14 11.03
CA ASP A 100 -12.91 2.43 11.63
C ASP A 100 -12.16 3.61 10.97
N THR A 101 -11.55 3.37 9.82
CA THR A 101 -10.84 4.43 9.11
C THR A 101 -11.82 5.37 8.40
N ALA A 102 -11.63 6.67 8.58
CA ALA A 102 -12.38 7.66 7.83
C ALA A 102 -11.61 7.95 6.54
N LEU A 103 -11.99 7.30 5.46
CA LEU A 103 -11.24 7.34 4.22
C LEU A 103 -11.80 8.38 3.28
N THR A 104 -10.94 9.28 2.83
CA THR A 104 -11.27 10.21 1.76
C THR A 104 -10.49 9.80 0.52
N ALA A 105 -11.20 9.43 -0.52
CA ALA A 105 -10.55 8.90 -1.72
C ALA A 105 -10.72 9.85 -2.89
N GLN A 106 -9.60 10.15 -3.52
CA GLN A 106 -9.58 10.90 -4.78
C GLN A 106 -8.84 10.05 -5.79
N VAL A 107 -9.57 9.51 -6.74
CA VAL A 107 -9.01 8.59 -7.72
C VAL A 107 -9.30 9.12 -9.12
N ASP A 108 -8.25 9.39 -9.86
CA ASP A 108 -8.36 9.73 -11.27
C ASP A 108 -8.16 8.46 -12.07
N LYS A 109 -9.17 8.10 -12.85
CA LYS A 109 -9.17 6.84 -13.53
C LYS A 109 -9.46 7.05 -15.00
N THR A 110 -8.52 6.65 -15.85
CA THR A 110 -8.74 6.69 -17.28
C THR A 110 -9.52 5.46 -17.73
N SER A 111 -9.08 4.28 -17.30
CA SER A 111 -9.83 3.05 -17.50
C SER A 111 -9.47 2.12 -16.36
N GLY A 112 -10.15 1.00 -16.25
CA GLY A 112 -9.93 0.10 -15.13
C GLY A 112 -11.02 0.23 -14.10
N ASN A 113 -10.79 -0.34 -12.92
CA ASN A 113 -11.79 -0.43 -11.87
C ASN A 113 -11.26 0.09 -10.55
N PHE A 114 -12.13 0.73 -9.80
CA PHE A 114 -11.83 1.14 -8.44
C PHE A 114 -12.96 0.68 -7.53
N THR A 115 -12.63 -0.09 -6.52
CA THR A 115 -13.58 -0.59 -5.53
C THR A 115 -13.18 -0.06 -4.16
N ASN A 116 -14.15 0.47 -3.42
CA ASN A 116 -13.89 1.09 -2.14
C ASN A 116 -15.00 0.72 -1.15
N ASP A 117 -14.62 -0.09 -0.14
CA ASP A 117 -15.57 -0.49 0.91
C ASP A 117 -15.90 0.67 1.84
N PHE A 118 -15.13 1.75 1.79
CA PHE A 118 -15.33 2.90 2.68
C PHE A 118 -16.09 4.04 2.01
N ALA A 119 -16.72 3.79 0.87
CA ALA A 119 -17.30 4.88 0.08
C ALA A 119 -18.32 5.71 0.86
N ASP A 120 -19.09 5.05 1.72
CA ASP A 120 -20.10 5.74 2.53
C ASP A 120 -19.76 5.71 4.02
N SER A 121 -18.52 5.45 4.33
CA SER A 121 -18.13 5.27 5.73
C SER A 121 -18.00 6.61 6.41
N ALA A 122 -18.54 6.70 7.61
CA ALA A 122 -18.38 7.88 8.45
C ALA A 122 -17.39 7.58 9.58
N GLY A 123 -16.32 6.89 9.28
CA GLY A 123 -15.39 6.44 10.30
C GLY A 123 -14.93 7.53 11.25
N ASP A 124 -14.12 7.12 12.20
CA ASP A 124 -13.67 8.00 13.27
C ASP A 124 -12.74 9.07 12.70
N PRO A 125 -13.08 10.38 12.89
CA PRO A 125 -12.19 11.42 12.36
C PRO A 125 -10.78 11.41 12.91
N SER A 126 -10.56 10.76 14.05
CA SER A 126 -9.20 10.65 14.57
C SER A 126 -8.37 9.62 13.81
N HIS A 127 -9.00 8.84 12.93
CA HIS A 127 -8.32 7.86 12.11
C HIS A 127 -8.55 8.16 10.63
N SER A 128 -8.29 9.39 10.23
CA SER A 128 -8.54 9.79 8.85
C SER A 128 -7.40 9.37 7.95
N CYS A 129 -7.75 9.04 6.72
CA CYS A 129 -6.78 8.63 5.70
C CYS A 129 -7.16 9.29 4.39
N GLU A 130 -6.20 9.90 3.72
CA GLU A 130 -6.41 10.48 2.41
C GLU A 130 -5.81 9.55 1.37
N LEU A 131 -6.61 9.16 0.41
CA LEU A 131 -6.18 8.31 -0.69
C LEU A 131 -6.19 9.14 -1.97
N SER A 132 -5.04 9.23 -2.62
CA SER A 132 -4.94 9.95 -3.88
C SER A 132 -4.23 9.05 -4.88
N PHE A 133 -4.94 8.63 -5.91
CA PHE A 133 -4.40 7.67 -6.86
C PHE A 133 -4.72 8.08 -8.28
N ASN A 134 -3.84 7.72 -9.17
CA ASN A 134 -4.01 7.94 -10.59
C ASN A 134 -3.93 6.59 -11.29
N ILE A 135 -5.03 6.13 -11.87
CA ILE A 135 -5.10 4.83 -12.53
C ILE A 135 -5.27 5.03 -14.02
N ILE A 136 -4.32 4.56 -14.79
CA ILE A 136 -4.43 4.59 -16.24
C ILE A 136 -5.24 3.38 -16.70
N SER A 137 -4.84 2.20 -16.27
CA SER A 137 -5.59 0.98 -16.52
C SER A 137 -5.23 0.02 -15.38
N GLY A 138 -6.11 -0.88 -15.04
CA GLY A 138 -5.85 -1.77 -13.93
C GLY A 138 -6.93 -1.67 -12.88
N ASN A 139 -6.69 -2.30 -11.73
CA ASN A 139 -7.69 -2.39 -10.67
C ASN A 139 -7.11 -1.94 -9.34
N LEU A 140 -7.89 -1.15 -8.62
CA LEU A 140 -7.57 -0.78 -7.25
C LEU A 140 -8.73 -1.18 -6.37
N GLU A 141 -8.45 -1.97 -5.33
CA GLU A 141 -9.47 -2.37 -4.37
C GLU A 141 -9.05 -1.90 -2.98
N VAL A 142 -9.95 -1.20 -2.32
CA VAL A 142 -9.75 -0.80 -0.93
C VAL A 142 -10.82 -1.51 -0.13
N LEU A 143 -10.40 -2.37 0.78
CA LEU A 143 -11.27 -3.26 1.52
C LEU A 143 -11.20 -2.96 3.00
N SER A 144 -12.28 -3.28 3.69
CA SER A 144 -12.35 -3.16 5.13
C SER A 144 -11.83 -4.42 5.79
N ALA A 145 -11.00 -4.26 6.80
CA ALA A 145 -10.37 -5.39 7.48
C ALA A 145 -11.29 -6.11 8.45
N GLU A 146 -12.50 -5.66 8.61
CA GLU A 146 -13.43 -6.17 9.59
C GLU A 146 -13.88 -7.58 9.39
#